data_42b9b9f1b2f826d828ef6476d43d56f0
#
_entry.id   42b9b9f1b2f826d828ef6476d43d56f0
#
_cell.length_a   1.000
_cell.length_b   1.000
_cell.length_c   1.000
_cell.angle_alpha   90.00
_cell.angle_beta   90.00
_cell.angle_gamma   90.00
#
_symmetry.space_group_name_H-M   'P 1'
#
loop_
_entity.id
_entity.type
_entity.pdbx_description
1 polymer ?
#
loop_
_entity_poly.entity_id
_entity_poly.type
_entity_poly.pdbx_seq_one_letter_code
_entity_poly.pdbx_strand_id
1 'polypeptide(L)'
;MEDRTFKAKLVRYIDAGFPIIYINTFEEDKVDSLIPEISSGKEVYEWNETNGYIDFETKTPLQEDCTLERMLDQLKTPDLLDRKILIFKDITSYLDEPRIVSKVKGLARMINQGVDATVIIVSSVLVIPKDIEKYVTILEMDYLNTDEIKTIIRGFVKDNLNQQVDEN
;
A
#
# COMPACT_ATOMS: atom_id res chain seq x y z
N MET A 1 1.10 11.73 24.20
CA MET A 1 1.55 12.30 22.92
C MET A 1 0.98 11.48 21.78
N GLU A 2 0.11 12.07 20.98
CA GLU A 2 -0.42 11.35 19.84
C GLU A 2 0.71 11.07 18.85
N ASP A 3 0.91 9.81 18.57
CA ASP A 3 1.87 9.40 17.54
C ASP A 3 1.33 9.82 16.17
N ARG A 4 1.95 10.83 15.59
CA ARG A 4 1.55 11.40 14.30
C ARG A 4 2.33 10.79 13.13
N THR A 5 3.01 9.68 13.37
CA THR A 5 3.76 9.03 12.31
C THR A 5 2.83 8.43 11.26
N PHE A 6 3.33 8.29 10.04
CA PHE A 6 2.63 7.60 8.97
C PHE A 6 2.22 6.19 9.39
N LYS A 7 3.14 5.45 10.02
CA LYS A 7 2.89 4.10 10.52
C LYS A 7 1.72 4.07 11.50
N ALA A 8 1.68 4.98 12.47
CA ALA A 8 0.63 5.05 13.47
C ALA A 8 -0.74 5.32 12.85
N LYS A 9 -0.80 6.21 11.86
CA LYS A 9 -2.03 6.48 11.11
C LYS A 9 -2.49 5.25 10.34
N LEU A 10 -1.57 4.57 9.68
CA LEU A 10 -1.89 3.37 8.90
C LEU A 10 -2.45 2.27 9.80
N VAL A 11 -1.82 2.02 10.95
CA VAL A 11 -2.32 1.06 11.94
C VAL A 11 -3.73 1.43 12.41
N ARG A 12 -3.96 2.69 12.73
CA ARG A 12 -5.30 3.14 13.17
C ARG A 12 -6.36 2.94 12.11
N TYR A 13 -6.05 3.20 10.85
CA TYR A 13 -6.99 3.04 9.75
C TYR A 13 -7.31 1.58 9.49
N ILE A 14 -6.30 0.71 9.56
CA ILE A 14 -6.49 -0.74 9.47
C ILE A 14 -7.36 -1.26 10.62
N ASP A 15 -7.05 -0.87 11.84
CA ASP A 15 -7.79 -1.29 13.03
C ASP A 15 -9.22 -0.76 13.05
N ALA A 16 -9.44 0.41 12.48
CA ALA A 16 -10.77 1.01 12.36
C ALA A 16 -11.63 0.37 11.26
N GLY A 17 -11.06 -0.52 10.46
CA GLY A 17 -11.80 -1.21 9.41
C GLY A 17 -12.05 -0.37 8.17
N PHE A 18 -11.20 0.61 7.88
CA PHE A 18 -11.31 1.39 6.64
C PHE A 18 -11.10 0.47 5.44
N PRO A 19 -12.06 0.42 4.50
CA PRO A 19 -12.02 -0.58 3.43
C PRO A 19 -10.83 -0.42 2.47
N ILE A 20 -10.59 0.81 1.98
CA ILE A 20 -9.54 1.08 1.03
C ILE A 20 -8.67 2.23 1.57
N ILE A 21 -7.39 1.96 1.75
CA ILE A 21 -6.41 2.97 2.12
C ILE A 21 -5.56 3.24 0.88
N TYR A 22 -5.65 4.45 0.36
CA TYR A 22 -4.90 4.88 -0.83
C TYR A 22 -3.66 5.62 -0.37
N ILE A 23 -2.50 4.98 -0.49
CA ILE A 23 -1.23 5.58 -0.09
C ILE A 23 -0.63 6.29 -1.30
N ASN A 24 -0.61 7.62 -1.26
CA ASN A 24 -0.03 8.44 -2.30
C ASN A 24 1.45 8.68 -1.99
N THR A 25 2.33 8.05 -2.75
CA THR A 25 3.76 8.13 -2.54
C THR A 25 4.55 7.71 -3.77
N PHE A 26 5.75 8.27 -3.91
CA PHE A 26 6.77 7.78 -4.85
C PHE A 26 7.67 6.71 -4.22
N GLU A 27 7.50 6.45 -2.92
CA GLU A 27 8.42 5.64 -2.12
C GLU A 27 7.79 4.29 -1.75
N GLU A 28 7.55 3.44 -2.75
CA GLU A 28 6.95 2.12 -2.54
C GLU A 28 7.74 1.26 -1.57
N ASP A 29 9.08 1.33 -1.62
CA ASP A 29 9.95 0.53 -0.75
C ASP A 29 9.77 0.87 0.73
N LYS A 30 9.50 2.14 1.04
CA LYS A 30 9.22 2.56 2.41
C LYS A 30 7.90 1.98 2.91
N VAL A 31 6.87 1.96 2.05
CA VAL A 31 5.61 1.31 2.39
C VAL A 31 5.84 -0.18 2.64
N ASP A 32 6.55 -0.85 1.74
CA ASP A 32 6.83 -2.28 1.86
C ASP A 32 7.54 -2.62 3.16
N SER A 33 8.46 -1.77 3.61
CA SER A 33 9.20 -1.99 4.86
C SER A 33 8.31 -1.92 6.11
N LEU A 34 7.18 -1.21 6.03
CA LEU A 34 6.26 -1.08 7.15
C LEU A 34 5.25 -2.24 7.25
N ILE A 35 4.95 -2.89 6.15
CA ILE A 35 3.89 -3.90 6.10
C ILE A 35 4.10 -5.05 7.09
N PRO A 36 5.29 -5.64 7.24
CA PRO A 36 5.49 -6.71 8.23
C PRO A 36 5.19 -6.28 9.66
N GLU A 37 5.40 -5.00 9.97
CA GLU A 37 5.19 -4.46 11.31
C GLU A 37 3.71 -4.20 11.63
N ILE A 38 2.87 -4.09 10.60
CA ILE A 38 1.46 -3.71 10.75
C ILE A 38 0.48 -4.82 10.42
N SER A 39 0.95 -5.96 9.92
CA SER A 39 0.08 -7.03 9.41
C SER A 39 -0.69 -7.77 10.51
N SER A 40 -0.22 -7.77 11.75
CA SER A 40 -0.91 -8.33 12.91
C SER A 40 -1.43 -9.75 12.71
N GLY A 41 -0.61 -10.62 12.11
CA GLY A 41 -0.97 -12.01 11.86
C GLY A 41 -1.90 -12.25 10.67
N LYS A 42 -2.25 -11.23 9.92
CA LYS A 42 -3.01 -11.36 8.69
C LYS A 42 -2.11 -11.80 7.54
N GLU A 43 -2.70 -12.52 6.59
CA GLU A 43 -2.02 -12.86 5.36
C GLU A 43 -1.94 -11.63 4.45
N VAL A 44 -0.78 -11.37 3.88
CA VAL A 44 -0.55 -10.21 3.03
C VAL A 44 -0.23 -10.67 1.61
N TYR A 45 -0.99 -10.18 0.66
CA TYR A 45 -0.82 -10.47 -0.76
C TYR A 45 -0.64 -9.17 -1.54
N GLU A 46 0.09 -9.25 -2.64
CA GLU A 46 0.34 -8.11 -3.52
C GLU A 46 -0.04 -8.46 -4.94
N TRP A 47 -0.53 -7.46 -5.67
CA TRP A 47 -0.60 -7.53 -7.12
C TRP A 47 0.16 -6.34 -7.72
N ASN A 48 1.00 -6.62 -8.69
CA ASN A 48 1.64 -5.59 -9.51
C ASN A 48 1.74 -6.06 -10.96
N GLU A 49 1.91 -5.12 -11.88
CA GLU A 49 1.88 -5.41 -13.31
C GLU A 49 3.00 -6.36 -13.75
N THR A 50 4.15 -6.28 -13.13
CA THR A 50 5.32 -7.08 -13.51
C THR A 50 5.21 -8.53 -13.07
N ASN A 51 4.77 -8.76 -11.82
CA ASN A 51 4.82 -10.08 -11.19
C ASN A 51 3.44 -10.73 -10.99
N GLY A 52 2.36 -9.98 -11.23
CA GLY A 52 1.00 -10.46 -11.01
C GLY A 52 0.65 -10.66 -9.54
N TYR A 53 -0.01 -11.76 -9.25
CA TYR A 53 -0.47 -12.09 -7.89
C TYR A 53 0.61 -12.84 -7.12
N ILE A 54 1.16 -12.19 -6.10
CA ILE A 54 2.31 -12.71 -5.34
C ILE A 54 2.03 -12.71 -3.84
N ASP A 55 2.71 -13.61 -3.14
CA ASP A 55 2.84 -13.54 -1.70
C ASP A 55 3.73 -12.33 -1.35
N PHE A 56 3.28 -11.49 -0.41
CA PHE A 56 4.00 -10.27 -0.09
C PHE A 56 5.35 -10.55 0.60
N GLU A 57 5.37 -11.48 1.53
CA GLU A 57 6.58 -11.75 2.34
C GLU A 57 7.68 -12.37 1.49
N THR A 58 7.35 -13.39 0.72
CA THR A 58 8.34 -14.13 -0.08
C THR A 58 8.56 -13.54 -1.46
N LYS A 59 7.63 -12.66 -1.91
CA LYS A 59 7.61 -12.09 -3.27
C LYS A 59 7.55 -13.16 -4.36
N THR A 60 6.99 -14.33 -4.03
CA THR A 60 6.84 -15.42 -4.98
C THR A 60 5.45 -15.43 -5.61
N PRO A 61 5.34 -15.71 -6.91
CA PRO A 61 4.04 -15.82 -7.56
C PRO A 61 3.19 -16.95 -6.97
N LEU A 62 1.92 -16.65 -6.70
CA LEU A 62 0.95 -17.64 -6.23
C LEU A 62 0.28 -18.35 -7.40
N GLN A 63 0.18 -17.67 -8.52
CA GLN A 63 -0.37 -18.20 -9.76
C GLN A 63 0.39 -17.63 -10.93
N GLU A 64 0.59 -18.43 -11.96
CA GLU A 64 1.22 -18.00 -13.19
C GLU A 64 0.27 -17.08 -13.97
N ASP A 65 0.81 -15.96 -14.46
CA ASP A 65 0.09 -14.99 -15.32
C ASP A 65 -1.28 -14.54 -14.78
N CYS A 66 -1.39 -14.33 -13.48
CA CYS A 66 -2.64 -13.89 -12.87
C CYS A 66 -2.91 -12.41 -13.12
N THR A 67 -3.97 -12.11 -13.89
CA THR A 67 -4.42 -10.73 -14.09
C THR A 67 -5.02 -10.14 -12.82
N LEU A 68 -5.10 -8.80 -12.76
CA LEU A 68 -5.77 -8.12 -11.65
C LEU A 68 -7.22 -8.59 -11.49
N GLU A 69 -7.96 -8.65 -12.57
CA GLU A 69 -9.36 -9.12 -12.55
C GLU A 69 -9.49 -10.53 -11.98
N ARG A 70 -8.59 -11.42 -12.39
CA ARG A 70 -8.59 -12.80 -11.90
C ARG A 70 -8.32 -12.91 -10.42
N MET A 71 -7.38 -12.12 -9.91
CA MET A 71 -7.12 -12.04 -8.47
C MET A 71 -8.35 -11.53 -7.71
N LEU A 72 -8.98 -10.47 -8.21
CA LEU A 72 -10.19 -9.91 -7.58
C LEU A 72 -11.33 -10.94 -7.55
N ASP A 73 -11.50 -11.70 -8.61
CA ASP A 73 -12.53 -12.75 -8.67
C ASP A 73 -12.30 -13.87 -7.65
N GLN A 74 -11.06 -14.16 -7.31
CA GLN A 74 -10.73 -15.18 -6.30
C GLN A 74 -11.03 -14.74 -4.87
N LEU A 75 -11.23 -13.45 -4.63
CA LEU A 75 -11.41 -12.88 -3.30
C LEU A 75 -12.82 -12.33 -3.10
N LYS A 76 -13.76 -12.70 -3.94
CA LYS A 76 -15.10 -12.09 -4.00
C LYS A 76 -16.10 -12.57 -2.97
N THR A 77 -15.73 -13.48 -2.07
CA THR A 77 -16.60 -13.95 -1.00
C THR A 77 -15.99 -13.60 0.37
N PRO A 78 -16.84 -13.42 1.41
CA PRO A 78 -16.32 -13.03 2.73
C PRO A 78 -15.27 -13.98 3.31
N ASP A 79 -15.47 -15.28 3.17
CA ASP A 79 -14.54 -16.28 3.69
C ASP A 79 -13.19 -16.27 2.97
N LEU A 80 -13.17 -15.97 1.67
CA LEU A 80 -11.94 -15.87 0.90
C LEU A 80 -11.17 -14.58 1.17
N LEU A 81 -11.88 -13.51 1.53
CA LEU A 81 -11.29 -12.20 1.80
C LEU A 81 -10.83 -12.05 3.25
N ASP A 82 -11.46 -12.76 4.18
CA ASP A 82 -11.25 -12.56 5.61
C ASP A 82 -9.80 -12.75 6.04
N ARG A 83 -9.34 -11.90 6.95
CA ARG A 83 -8.01 -11.89 7.56
C ARG A 83 -6.87 -11.68 6.56
N LYS A 84 -7.12 -10.83 5.55
CA LYS A 84 -6.13 -10.51 4.52
C LYS A 84 -5.87 -9.01 4.42
N ILE A 85 -4.64 -8.68 4.06
CA ILE A 85 -4.26 -7.35 3.59
C ILE A 85 -3.86 -7.51 2.14
N LEU A 86 -4.53 -6.76 1.26
CA LEU A 86 -4.28 -6.80 -0.18
C LEU A 86 -3.59 -5.51 -0.60
N ILE A 87 -2.41 -5.62 -1.18
CA ILE A 87 -1.64 -4.47 -1.66
C ILE A 87 -1.67 -4.46 -3.17
N PHE A 88 -2.20 -3.38 -3.73
CA PHE A 88 -2.28 -3.20 -5.18
C PHE A 88 -1.32 -2.10 -5.61
N LYS A 89 -0.38 -2.44 -6.47
CA LYS A 89 0.55 -1.52 -7.11
C LYS A 89 0.28 -1.47 -8.60
N ASP A 90 0.56 -0.34 -9.21
CA ASP A 90 0.46 -0.16 -10.66
C ASP A 90 -0.97 -0.36 -11.23
N ILE A 91 -2.00 -0.15 -10.41
CA ILE A 91 -3.38 -0.40 -10.84
C ILE A 91 -4.13 0.84 -11.34
N THR A 92 -3.51 2.02 -11.31
CA THR A 92 -4.20 3.26 -11.67
C THR A 92 -4.74 3.26 -13.10
N SER A 93 -4.05 2.61 -14.02
CA SER A 93 -4.52 2.46 -15.41
C SER A 93 -5.75 1.55 -15.53
N TYR A 94 -6.02 0.70 -14.54
CA TYR A 94 -7.18 -0.18 -14.51
C TYR A 94 -8.39 0.45 -13.82
N LEU A 95 -8.20 1.54 -13.12
CA LEU A 95 -9.28 2.20 -12.35
C LEU A 95 -10.24 3.04 -13.21
N ASP A 96 -10.07 3.05 -14.53
CA ASP A 96 -11.03 3.56 -15.49
C ASP A 96 -11.91 2.46 -16.11
N GLU A 97 -11.62 1.21 -15.81
CA GLU A 97 -12.37 0.07 -16.32
C GLU A 97 -13.54 -0.28 -15.39
N PRO A 98 -14.81 -0.15 -15.84
CA PRO A 98 -15.97 -0.40 -14.98
C PRO A 98 -15.98 -1.79 -14.34
N ARG A 99 -15.48 -2.79 -15.02
CA ARG A 99 -15.40 -4.17 -14.50
C ARG A 99 -14.48 -4.28 -13.31
N ILE A 100 -13.32 -3.64 -13.38
CA ILE A 100 -12.34 -3.62 -12.28
C ILE A 100 -12.89 -2.80 -11.10
N VAL A 101 -13.41 -1.61 -11.37
CA VAL A 101 -13.98 -0.74 -10.33
C VAL A 101 -15.10 -1.45 -9.58
N SER A 102 -15.99 -2.16 -10.29
CA SER A 102 -17.08 -2.92 -9.69
C SER A 102 -16.56 -4.01 -8.74
N LYS A 103 -15.51 -4.72 -9.11
CA LYS A 103 -14.91 -5.77 -8.29
C LYS A 103 -14.22 -5.21 -7.05
N VAL A 104 -13.49 -4.11 -7.19
CA VAL A 104 -12.87 -3.40 -6.06
C VAL A 104 -13.96 -2.89 -5.10
N LYS A 105 -15.04 -2.34 -5.64
CA LYS A 105 -16.19 -1.93 -4.84
C LYS A 105 -16.79 -3.10 -4.05
N GLY A 106 -16.88 -4.28 -4.68
CA GLY A 106 -17.35 -5.49 -4.01
C GLY A 106 -16.51 -5.85 -2.80
N LEU A 107 -15.19 -5.80 -2.91
CA LEU A 107 -14.29 -6.02 -1.77
C LEU A 107 -14.52 -4.97 -0.67
N ALA A 108 -14.57 -3.71 -1.06
CA ALA A 108 -14.76 -2.61 -0.10
C ALA A 108 -16.08 -2.74 0.67
N ARG A 109 -17.14 -3.15 -0.01
CA ARG A 109 -18.44 -3.35 0.63
C ARG A 109 -18.42 -4.49 1.65
N MET A 110 -17.75 -5.60 1.32
CA MET A 110 -17.60 -6.71 2.27
C MET A 110 -16.84 -6.28 3.52
N ILE A 111 -15.76 -5.53 3.35
CA ILE A 111 -14.98 -5.00 4.48
C ILE A 111 -15.83 -4.04 5.32
N ASN A 112 -16.57 -3.16 4.66
CA ASN A 112 -17.45 -2.21 5.34
C ASN A 112 -18.56 -2.91 6.12
N GLN A 113 -18.94 -4.10 5.72
CA GLN A 113 -19.95 -4.93 6.38
C GLN A 113 -19.39 -5.82 7.49
N GLY A 114 -18.08 -5.78 7.73
CA GLY A 114 -17.48 -6.46 8.87
C GLY A 114 -16.43 -7.53 8.55
N VAL A 115 -16.11 -7.79 7.28
CA VAL A 115 -15.00 -8.69 6.93
C VAL A 115 -13.68 -8.06 7.40
N ASP A 116 -12.85 -8.83 8.09
CA ASP A 116 -11.57 -8.36 8.63
C ASP A 116 -10.50 -8.39 7.55
N ALA A 117 -10.50 -7.36 6.71
CA ALA A 117 -9.53 -7.21 5.64
C ALA A 117 -9.28 -5.73 5.34
N THR A 118 -8.22 -5.46 4.61
CA THR A 118 -7.88 -4.11 4.18
C THR A 118 -7.33 -4.14 2.77
N VAL A 119 -7.82 -3.24 1.92
CA VAL A 119 -7.25 -3.00 0.60
C VAL A 119 -6.34 -1.79 0.69
N ILE A 120 -5.09 -1.94 0.26
CA ILE A 120 -4.10 -0.86 0.21
C ILE A 120 -3.72 -0.64 -1.24
N ILE A 121 -3.94 0.57 -1.74
CA ILE A 121 -3.48 0.98 -3.08
C ILE A 121 -2.26 1.87 -2.89
N VAL A 122 -1.16 1.54 -3.55
CA VAL A 122 0.08 2.32 -3.49
C VAL A 122 0.35 2.91 -4.87
N SER A 123 0.38 4.23 -4.96
CA SER A 123 0.61 4.91 -6.24
C SER A 123 1.11 6.33 -6.01
N SER A 124 1.90 6.82 -6.95
CA SER A 124 2.30 8.24 -7.00
C SER A 124 1.25 9.14 -7.64
N VAL A 125 0.21 8.55 -8.23
CA VAL A 125 -0.88 9.27 -8.91
C VAL A 125 -2.20 8.93 -8.23
N LEU A 126 -3.03 9.96 -7.97
CA LEU A 126 -4.35 9.76 -7.39
C LEU A 126 -5.38 9.56 -8.51
N VAL A 127 -5.93 8.36 -8.57
CA VAL A 127 -7.07 8.03 -9.44
C VAL A 127 -8.13 7.37 -8.57
N ILE A 128 -9.19 8.10 -8.29
CA ILE A 128 -10.26 7.61 -7.41
C ILE A 128 -11.60 7.68 -8.15
N PRO A 129 -12.08 6.54 -8.66
CA PRO A 129 -13.40 6.47 -9.29
C PRO A 129 -14.51 6.85 -8.31
N LYS A 130 -15.52 7.54 -8.79
CA LYS A 130 -16.66 7.95 -7.96
C LYS A 130 -17.36 6.78 -7.29
N ASP A 131 -17.44 5.65 -7.96
CA ASP A 131 -18.13 4.47 -7.44
C ASP A 131 -17.51 3.90 -6.17
N ILE A 132 -16.23 4.13 -5.94
CA ILE A 132 -15.52 3.65 -4.73
C ILE A 132 -15.10 4.77 -3.79
N GLU A 133 -15.32 6.03 -4.16
CA GLU A 133 -14.83 7.20 -3.42
C GLU A 133 -15.20 7.17 -1.93
N LYS A 134 -16.43 6.79 -1.61
CA LYS A 134 -16.89 6.73 -0.21
C LYS A 134 -16.16 5.69 0.65
N TYR A 135 -15.51 4.71 0.03
CA TYR A 135 -14.75 3.68 0.72
C TYR A 135 -13.25 3.99 0.83
N VAL A 136 -12.80 5.04 0.15
CA VAL A 136 -11.38 5.36 0.05
C VAL A 136 -10.98 6.40 1.08
N THR A 137 -9.91 6.11 1.80
CA THR A 137 -9.22 7.06 2.67
C THR A 137 -7.82 7.28 2.12
N ILE A 138 -7.49 8.54 1.85
CA ILE A 138 -6.18 8.91 1.30
C ILE A 138 -5.21 9.11 2.45
N LEU A 139 -4.05 8.49 2.34
CA LEU A 139 -2.96 8.65 3.30
C LEU A 139 -1.71 9.06 2.53
N GLU A 140 -1.30 10.30 2.74
CA GLU A 140 -0.09 10.81 2.12
C GLU A 140 1.11 10.46 3.00
N MET A 141 2.14 9.89 2.37
CA MET A 141 3.41 9.69 3.03
C MET A 141 4.19 10.99 2.87
N ASP A 142 4.41 11.69 3.98
CA ASP A 142 5.26 12.86 4.01
C ASP A 142 6.66 12.47 3.52
N TYR A 143 7.20 13.25 2.62
CA TYR A 143 8.48 12.96 2.01
C TYR A 143 9.51 12.74 3.10
N LEU A 144 10.04 13.43 3.76
CA LEU A 144 11.02 13.19 4.81
C LEU A 144 10.56 13.92 6.07
N ASN A 145 10.55 13.23 7.21
CA ASN A 145 10.39 13.94 8.46
C ASN A 145 11.65 14.75 8.74
N THR A 146 11.59 15.69 9.70
CA THR A 146 12.69 16.58 10.01
C THR A 146 13.99 15.82 10.34
N ASP A 147 13.87 14.70 11.03
CA ASP A 147 15.04 13.90 11.44
C ASP A 147 15.68 13.19 10.26
N GLU A 148 14.88 12.67 9.32
CA GLU A 148 15.39 12.06 8.08
C GLU A 148 16.14 13.10 7.23
N ILE A 149 15.59 14.31 7.10
CA ILE A 149 16.23 15.41 6.38
C ILE A 149 17.58 15.76 7.02
N LYS A 150 17.62 15.90 8.34
CA LYS A 150 18.86 16.17 9.08
C LYS A 150 19.90 15.08 8.87
N THR A 151 19.50 13.83 8.87
CA THR A 151 20.40 12.69 8.64
C THR A 151 21.00 12.74 7.25
N ILE A 152 20.22 13.03 6.22
CA ILE A 152 20.69 13.15 4.84
C ILE A 152 21.66 14.33 4.70
N ILE A 153 21.33 15.48 5.27
CA ILE A 153 22.18 16.66 5.23
C ILE A 153 23.52 16.39 5.92
N ARG A 154 23.52 15.76 7.09
CA ARG A 154 24.76 15.40 7.80
C ARG A 154 25.64 14.47 7.00
N GLY A 155 25.05 13.46 6.35
CA GLY A 155 25.76 12.54 5.47
C GLY A 155 26.41 13.27 4.29
N PHE A 156 25.68 14.16 3.64
CA PHE A 156 26.16 14.97 2.52
C PHE A 156 27.32 15.88 2.93
N VAL A 157 27.20 16.57 4.06
CA VAL A 157 28.26 17.44 4.58
C VAL A 157 29.52 16.64 4.91
N LYS A 158 29.36 15.47 5.54
CA LYS A 158 30.50 14.59 5.87
C LYS A 158 31.25 14.12 4.61
N ASP A 159 30.53 13.70 3.59
CA ASP A 159 31.12 13.23 2.34
C ASP A 159 31.87 14.35 1.62
N ASN A 160 31.31 15.55 1.59
CA ASN A 160 32.01 16.71 0.98
C ASN A 160 33.24 17.12 1.75
N LEU A 161 33.23 17.08 3.08
CA LEU A 161 34.42 17.36 3.89
C LEU A 161 35.52 16.32 3.64
N ASN A 162 35.20 15.06 3.49
CA ASN A 162 36.18 14.02 3.19
C ASN A 162 36.79 14.22 1.82
N GLN A 163 36.02 14.65 0.81
CA GLN A 163 36.56 14.96 -0.52
C GLN A 163 37.56 16.13 -0.48
N GLN A 164 37.28 17.16 0.32
CA GLN A 164 38.20 18.30 0.44
C GLN A 164 39.52 17.94 1.13
N VAL A 165 39.52 16.97 2.02
CA VAL A 165 40.73 16.49 2.69
C VAL A 165 41.61 15.65 1.75
N ASP A 166 40.96 14.90 0.85
CA ASP A 166 41.68 14.05 -0.12
C ASP A 166 42.33 14.85 -1.29
N GLU A 167 41.87 16.09 -1.52
CA GLU A 167 42.45 16.98 -2.56
C GLU A 167 43.63 17.79 -2.06
N ASN A 168 43.98 17.75 -0.80
CA ASN A 168 45.16 18.40 -0.21
C ASN A 168 46.27 17.40 0.12
#